data_895b3860d72e2dedf272ec1b6e2a6f78
#
_entry.id   895b3860d72e2dedf272ec1b6e2a6f78
#
_cell.length_a   1.000
_cell.length_b   1.000
_cell.length_c   1.000
_cell.angle_alpha   90.00
_cell.angle_beta   90.00
_cell.angle_gamma   90.00
#
_symmetry.space_group_name_H-M   'P 1'
#
loop_
_entity.id
_entity.type
_entity.pdbx_description
1 polymer ?
#
loop_
_entity_poly.entity_id
_entity_poly.type
_entity_poly.pdbx_seq_one_letter_code
_entity_poly.pdbx_strand_id
1 'polypeptide(L)'
;MNRRLIIVFGIIFLAIISIPFVLSKTKDTIKEVGKSICLTPKYFSLRVFFIYFLCICLIIFILLGFQDSISNYVMAICSVMGFYLANKLAFNMHYIGVFEKGIVTPVGIGFKFSDIESFEDVPESDELTDKEREQMILMNTKKLGPLKVKWTSKKDCEKIKKALKEMNYYKN
;
A
#
# COMPACT_ATOMS: atom_id res chain seq x y z
N MET A 1 -27.91 -18.32 20.74
CA MET A 1 -26.70 -17.51 20.54
C MET A 1 -27.13 -16.19 19.92
N ASN A 2 -26.68 -15.03 20.41
CA ASN A 2 -27.09 -13.71 19.92
C ASN A 2 -26.60 -13.50 18.49
N ARG A 3 -27.48 -13.15 17.53
CA ARG A 3 -27.14 -12.93 16.11
C ARG A 3 -25.96 -11.97 15.92
N ARG A 4 -25.86 -10.94 16.76
CA ARG A 4 -24.77 -9.96 16.73
C ARG A 4 -23.42 -10.59 17.04
N LEU A 5 -23.36 -11.49 18.03
CA LEU A 5 -22.14 -12.23 18.35
C LEU A 5 -21.69 -13.11 17.17
N ILE A 6 -22.63 -13.76 16.46
CA ILE A 6 -22.30 -14.55 15.28
C ILE A 6 -21.66 -13.66 14.20
N ILE A 7 -22.22 -12.48 13.95
CA ILE A 7 -21.69 -11.53 12.96
C ILE A 7 -20.28 -11.09 13.35
N VAL A 8 -20.06 -10.72 14.62
CA VAL A 8 -18.75 -10.28 15.10
C VAL A 8 -17.71 -11.40 15.03
N PHE A 9 -18.05 -12.62 15.44
CA PHE A 9 -17.14 -13.77 15.27
C PHE A 9 -16.82 -14.03 13.80
N GLY A 10 -17.80 -13.90 12.90
CA GLY A 10 -17.59 -14.00 11.45
C GLY A 10 -16.61 -12.94 10.93
N ILE A 11 -16.73 -11.68 11.38
CA ILE A 11 -15.80 -10.59 10.99
C ILE A 11 -14.38 -10.93 11.46
N ILE A 12 -14.21 -11.31 12.73
CA ILE A 12 -12.88 -11.64 13.28
C ILE A 12 -12.27 -12.83 12.52
N PHE A 13 -13.05 -13.87 12.26
CA PHE A 13 -12.60 -15.04 11.52
C PHE A 13 -12.13 -14.68 10.11
N LEU A 14 -12.92 -13.89 9.37
CA LEU A 14 -12.56 -13.43 8.02
C LEU A 14 -11.35 -12.48 8.04
N ALA A 15 -11.23 -11.62 9.05
CA ALA A 15 -10.06 -10.77 9.23
C ALA A 15 -8.79 -11.62 9.42
N ILE A 16 -8.84 -12.67 10.25
CA ILE A 16 -7.71 -13.58 10.47
C ILE A 16 -7.36 -14.34 9.18
N ILE A 17 -8.34 -14.86 8.44
CA ILE A 17 -8.10 -15.57 7.17
C ILE A 17 -7.53 -14.64 6.11
N SER A 18 -7.82 -13.35 6.15
CA SER A 18 -7.26 -12.38 5.20
C SER A 18 -5.74 -12.27 5.29
N ILE A 19 -5.14 -12.54 6.46
CA ILE A 19 -3.69 -12.42 6.70
C ILE A 19 -2.87 -13.36 5.78
N PRO A 20 -3.07 -14.69 5.80
CA PRO A 20 -2.29 -15.60 4.95
C PRO A 20 -2.51 -15.33 3.45
N PHE A 21 -3.72 -14.91 3.06
CA PHE A 21 -4.02 -14.55 1.69
C PHE A 21 -3.22 -13.32 1.21
N VAL A 22 -3.16 -12.26 2.04
CA VAL A 22 -2.36 -11.07 1.76
C VAL A 22 -0.88 -11.40 1.72
N LEU A 23 -0.39 -12.22 2.68
CA LEU A 23 1.00 -12.66 2.72
C LEU A 23 1.40 -13.44 1.46
N SER A 24 0.54 -14.35 0.98
CA SER A 24 0.78 -15.10 -0.24
C SER A 24 0.94 -14.17 -1.44
N LYS A 25 -0.03 -13.26 -1.66
CA LYS A 25 0.04 -12.29 -2.76
C LYS A 25 1.26 -11.38 -2.69
N THR A 26 1.63 -10.92 -1.50
CA THR A 26 2.83 -10.09 -1.32
C THR A 26 4.10 -10.88 -1.65
N LYS A 27 4.19 -12.15 -1.24
CA LYS A 27 5.31 -13.05 -1.60
C LYS A 27 5.40 -13.27 -3.11
N ASP A 28 4.28 -13.43 -3.79
CA ASP A 28 4.27 -13.62 -5.24
C ASP A 28 4.77 -12.36 -5.96
N THR A 29 4.32 -11.18 -5.54
CA THR A 29 4.84 -9.89 -6.06
C THR A 29 6.35 -9.77 -5.86
N ILE A 30 6.87 -10.16 -4.67
CA ILE A 30 8.31 -10.10 -4.38
C ILE A 30 9.08 -11.09 -5.25
N LYS A 31 8.58 -12.32 -5.44
CA LYS A 31 9.22 -13.29 -6.33
C LYS A 31 9.33 -12.77 -7.76
N GLU A 32 8.32 -12.03 -8.23
CA GLU A 32 8.32 -11.44 -9.56
C GLU A 32 9.34 -10.32 -9.75
N VAL A 33 9.55 -9.48 -8.71
CA VAL A 33 10.50 -8.35 -8.76
C VAL A 33 11.93 -8.73 -8.33
N GLY A 34 12.14 -9.93 -7.78
CA GLY A 34 13.47 -10.46 -7.42
C GLY A 34 13.96 -10.01 -6.06
N LYS A 35 15.29 -10.08 -5.83
CA LYS A 35 15.90 -9.66 -4.57
C LYS A 35 15.88 -8.14 -4.40
N SER A 36 15.79 -7.69 -3.16
CA SER A 36 15.82 -6.26 -2.85
C SER A 36 17.22 -5.68 -3.01
N ILE A 37 17.32 -4.55 -3.72
CA ILE A 37 18.56 -3.77 -3.87
C ILE A 37 18.54 -2.62 -2.86
N CYS A 38 17.43 -1.88 -2.80
CA CYS A 38 17.27 -0.76 -1.90
C CYS A 38 15.86 -0.74 -1.31
N LEU A 39 15.75 -0.90 -0.01
CA LEU A 39 14.47 -0.78 0.71
C LEU A 39 14.39 0.55 1.44
N THR A 40 13.22 1.15 1.42
CA THR A 40 12.93 2.30 2.28
C THR A 40 12.66 1.83 3.71
N PRO A 41 12.94 2.68 4.73
CA PRO A 41 12.61 2.35 6.11
C PRO A 41 11.11 2.14 6.30
N LYS A 42 10.77 1.28 7.25
CA LYS A 42 9.37 1.05 7.64
C LYS A 42 8.86 2.27 8.40
N TYR A 43 7.89 2.96 7.83
CA TYR A 43 7.20 4.01 8.56
C TYR A 43 5.90 3.48 9.14
N PHE A 44 5.62 3.85 10.39
CA PHE A 44 4.30 3.64 10.96
C PHE A 44 3.28 4.46 10.16
N SER A 45 2.35 3.79 9.48
CA SER A 45 1.33 4.48 8.71
C SER A 45 0.15 4.83 9.59
N LEU A 46 -0.01 6.11 9.85
CA LEU A 46 -1.20 6.65 10.52
C LEU A 46 -2.49 6.20 9.80
N ARG A 47 -2.44 6.05 8.46
CA ARG A 47 -3.57 5.56 7.65
C ARG A 47 -3.97 4.15 8.03
N VAL A 48 -3.01 3.23 8.20
CA VAL A 48 -3.27 1.84 8.62
C VAL A 48 -3.89 1.83 10.01
N PHE A 49 -3.36 2.63 10.93
CA PHE A 49 -3.93 2.78 12.28
C PHE A 49 -5.37 3.27 12.23
N PHE A 50 -5.67 4.31 11.44
CA PHE A 50 -7.04 4.82 11.31
C PHE A 50 -8.01 3.80 10.72
N ILE A 51 -7.59 3.00 9.74
CA ILE A 51 -8.44 1.95 9.17
C ILE A 51 -8.77 0.89 10.23
N TYR A 52 -7.78 0.42 10.99
CA TYR A 52 -8.02 -0.53 12.09
C TYR A 52 -8.93 0.06 13.16
N PHE A 53 -8.69 1.31 13.57
CA PHE A 53 -9.52 2.00 14.55
C PHE A 53 -10.98 2.11 14.06
N LEU A 54 -11.20 2.50 12.82
CA LEU A 54 -12.55 2.57 12.23
C LEU A 54 -13.23 1.20 12.21
N CYS A 55 -12.52 0.13 11.84
CA CYS A 55 -13.06 -1.23 11.86
C CYS A 55 -13.47 -1.65 13.27
N ILE A 56 -12.67 -1.33 14.28
CA ILE A 56 -12.99 -1.60 15.70
C ILE A 56 -14.23 -0.83 16.13
N CYS A 57 -14.35 0.46 15.78
CA CYS A 57 -15.54 1.25 16.06
C CYS A 57 -16.80 0.64 15.44
N LEU A 58 -16.74 0.19 14.17
CA LEU A 58 -17.88 -0.47 13.51
C LEU A 58 -18.29 -1.77 14.24
N ILE A 59 -17.33 -2.56 14.71
CA ILE A 59 -17.61 -3.77 15.51
C ILE A 59 -18.29 -3.41 16.82
N ILE A 60 -17.83 -2.37 17.53
CA ILE A 60 -18.45 -1.88 18.75
C ILE A 60 -19.89 -1.44 18.49
N PHE A 61 -20.16 -0.70 17.41
CA PHE A 61 -21.50 -0.29 17.03
C PHE A 61 -22.43 -1.49 16.78
N ILE A 62 -21.96 -2.55 16.14
CA ILE A 62 -22.71 -3.79 15.92
C ILE A 62 -23.06 -4.43 17.29
N LEU A 63 -22.10 -4.49 18.22
CA LEU A 63 -22.29 -5.08 19.55
C LEU A 63 -23.29 -4.29 20.39
N LEU A 64 -23.20 -2.96 20.38
CA LEU A 64 -24.10 -2.08 21.13
C LEU A 64 -25.53 -2.09 20.61
N GLY A 65 -25.72 -2.46 19.33
CA GLY A 65 -27.03 -2.71 18.76
C GLY A 65 -27.89 -1.49 18.52
N PHE A 66 -27.27 -0.37 18.20
CA PHE A 66 -27.98 0.89 17.92
C PHE A 66 -28.74 0.91 16.58
N GLN A 67 -28.59 -0.13 15.75
CA GLN A 67 -29.15 -0.14 14.40
C GLN A 67 -29.88 -1.44 14.07
N ASP A 68 -30.65 -1.41 12.99
CA ASP A 68 -31.37 -2.55 12.46
C ASP A 68 -30.42 -3.65 11.90
N SER A 69 -30.99 -4.79 11.54
CA SER A 69 -30.22 -5.94 11.07
C SER A 69 -29.49 -5.66 9.73
N ILE A 70 -30.09 -4.86 8.85
CA ILE A 70 -29.51 -4.56 7.52
C ILE A 70 -28.26 -3.70 7.69
N SER A 71 -28.33 -2.64 8.49
CA SER A 71 -27.16 -1.78 8.79
C SER A 71 -26.03 -2.57 9.46
N ASN A 72 -26.33 -3.53 10.31
CA ASN A 72 -25.32 -4.41 10.93
C ASN A 72 -24.58 -5.26 9.89
N TYR A 73 -25.26 -5.78 8.85
CA TYR A 73 -24.59 -6.51 7.77
C TYR A 73 -23.71 -5.61 6.92
N VAL A 74 -24.15 -4.40 6.58
CA VAL A 74 -23.34 -3.43 5.84
C VAL A 74 -22.08 -3.07 6.63
N MET A 75 -22.22 -2.77 7.93
CA MET A 75 -21.06 -2.49 8.80
C MET A 75 -20.10 -3.69 8.89
N ALA A 76 -20.62 -4.91 8.93
CA ALA A 76 -19.81 -6.13 8.92
C ALA A 76 -18.96 -6.25 7.65
N ILE A 77 -19.58 -6.05 6.49
CA ILE A 77 -18.87 -6.07 5.20
C ILE A 77 -17.78 -4.99 5.14
N CYS A 78 -18.12 -3.75 5.53
CA CYS A 78 -17.16 -2.65 5.59
C CYS A 78 -15.98 -2.96 6.53
N SER A 79 -16.24 -3.58 7.69
CA SER A 79 -15.19 -3.97 8.63
C SER A 79 -14.26 -5.03 8.04
N VAL A 80 -14.79 -6.08 7.40
CA VAL A 80 -13.98 -7.12 6.75
C VAL A 80 -13.11 -6.54 5.63
N MET A 81 -13.69 -5.70 4.76
CA MET A 81 -12.95 -5.02 3.70
C MET A 81 -11.87 -4.09 4.26
N GLY A 82 -12.18 -3.36 5.31
CA GLY A 82 -11.24 -2.48 6.01
C GLY A 82 -10.07 -3.27 6.60
N PHE A 83 -10.30 -4.38 7.30
CA PHE A 83 -9.24 -5.25 7.81
C PHE A 83 -8.37 -5.82 6.70
N TYR A 84 -8.98 -6.30 5.60
CA TYR A 84 -8.21 -6.77 4.44
C TYR A 84 -7.32 -5.67 3.87
N LEU A 85 -7.85 -4.46 3.69
CA LEU A 85 -7.09 -3.33 3.17
C LEU A 85 -5.96 -2.90 4.12
N ALA A 86 -6.24 -2.84 5.43
CA ALA A 86 -5.24 -2.51 6.44
C ALA A 86 -4.11 -3.54 6.47
N ASN A 87 -4.43 -4.84 6.44
CA ASN A 87 -3.45 -5.91 6.37
C ASN A 87 -2.60 -5.79 5.11
N LYS A 88 -3.23 -5.58 3.94
CA LYS A 88 -2.51 -5.41 2.67
C LYS A 88 -1.54 -4.23 2.71
N LEU A 89 -1.98 -3.08 3.23
CA LEU A 89 -1.12 -1.91 3.38
C LEU A 89 0.02 -2.17 4.37
N ALA A 90 -0.27 -2.76 5.52
CA ALA A 90 0.73 -3.06 6.54
C ALA A 90 1.82 -4.01 6.03
N PHE A 91 1.46 -5.07 5.31
CA PHE A 91 2.44 -6.02 4.76
C PHE A 91 3.24 -5.43 3.60
N ASN A 92 2.60 -4.68 2.70
CA ASN A 92 3.30 -4.05 1.57
C ASN A 92 4.35 -3.03 2.01
N MET A 93 4.16 -2.35 3.14
CA MET A 93 5.14 -1.41 3.69
C MET A 93 6.50 -2.02 4.00
N HIS A 94 6.59 -3.35 4.19
CA HIS A 94 7.85 -4.03 4.43
C HIS A 94 8.72 -4.17 3.18
N TYR A 95 8.14 -3.93 2.00
CA TYR A 95 8.74 -4.25 0.71
C TYR A 95 8.77 -3.07 -0.26
N ILE A 96 8.64 -1.85 0.27
CA ILE A 96 8.75 -0.63 -0.55
C ILE A 96 10.20 -0.40 -0.94
N GLY A 97 10.49 -0.29 -2.23
CA GLY A 97 11.86 -0.05 -2.69
C GLY A 97 12.16 -0.57 -4.10
N VAL A 98 13.45 -0.62 -4.40
CA VAL A 98 14.00 -1.11 -5.68
C VAL A 98 14.47 -2.55 -5.52
N PHE A 99 14.15 -3.37 -6.50
CA PHE A 99 14.49 -4.78 -6.61
C PHE A 99 15.23 -5.04 -7.92
N GLU A 100 15.81 -6.23 -8.08
CA GLU A 100 16.58 -6.60 -9.29
C GLU A 100 15.78 -6.48 -10.60
N LYS A 101 14.47 -6.75 -10.57
CA LYS A 101 13.61 -6.81 -11.76
C LYS A 101 12.48 -5.78 -11.75
N GLY A 102 12.41 -4.91 -10.76
CA GLY A 102 11.32 -3.96 -10.63
C GLY A 102 11.39 -3.06 -9.42
N ILE A 103 10.31 -2.33 -9.19
CA ILE A 103 10.14 -1.39 -8.09
C ILE A 103 8.79 -1.64 -7.41
N VAL A 104 8.77 -1.55 -6.07
CA VAL A 104 7.54 -1.54 -5.28
C VAL A 104 7.34 -0.14 -4.71
N THR A 105 6.25 0.49 -5.10
CA THR A 105 5.91 1.86 -4.74
C THR A 105 5.37 1.97 -3.31
N PRO A 106 5.35 3.18 -2.70
CA PRO A 106 4.79 3.39 -1.36
C PRO A 106 3.31 3.00 -1.20
N VAL A 107 2.56 2.92 -2.29
CA VAL A 107 1.18 2.40 -2.27
C VAL A 107 1.11 0.86 -2.37
N GLY A 108 2.27 0.18 -2.39
CA GLY A 108 2.36 -1.27 -2.41
C GLY A 108 2.08 -1.91 -3.77
N ILE A 109 2.20 -1.15 -4.85
CA ILE A 109 2.08 -1.67 -6.22
C ILE A 109 3.48 -1.98 -6.74
N GLY A 110 3.69 -3.22 -7.19
CA GLY A 110 4.92 -3.64 -7.86
C GLY A 110 4.84 -3.39 -9.36
N PHE A 111 5.92 -2.85 -9.92
CA PHE A 111 6.12 -2.66 -11.37
C PHE A 111 7.40 -3.36 -11.78
N LYS A 112 7.35 -4.14 -12.87
CA LYS A 112 8.56 -4.73 -13.48
C LYS A 112 9.29 -3.68 -14.31
N PHE A 113 10.61 -3.71 -14.32
CA PHE A 113 11.39 -2.81 -15.19
C PHE A 113 11.08 -3.00 -16.67
N SER A 114 10.67 -4.21 -17.10
CA SER A 114 10.20 -4.45 -18.47
C SER A 114 8.99 -3.61 -18.88
N ASP A 115 8.17 -3.19 -17.91
CA ASP A 115 6.94 -2.41 -18.11
C ASP A 115 7.17 -0.90 -17.94
N ILE A 116 8.40 -0.49 -17.61
CA ILE A 116 8.80 0.89 -17.36
C ILE A 116 9.74 1.33 -18.50
N GLU A 117 9.53 2.55 -18.99
CA GLU A 117 10.37 3.16 -20.05
C GLU A 117 11.51 3.97 -19.44
N SER A 118 11.19 4.80 -18.45
CA SER A 118 12.17 5.65 -17.78
C SER A 118 11.68 6.09 -16.40
N PHE A 119 12.66 6.53 -15.59
CA PHE A 119 12.43 7.31 -14.39
C PHE A 119 13.08 8.68 -14.59
N GLU A 120 12.38 9.73 -14.19
CA GLU A 120 12.80 11.12 -14.40
C GLU A 120 12.44 11.98 -13.18
N ASP A 121 13.03 13.15 -13.08
CA ASP A 121 12.58 14.15 -12.10
C ASP A 121 11.23 14.73 -12.54
N VAL A 122 10.40 15.12 -11.58
CA VAL A 122 9.11 15.74 -11.90
C VAL A 122 9.37 17.15 -12.47
N PRO A 123 8.78 17.51 -13.64
CA PRO A 123 9.00 18.80 -14.28
C PRO A 123 8.66 19.99 -13.38
N GLU A 124 9.37 21.12 -13.56
CA GLU A 124 9.11 22.37 -12.84
C GLU A 124 7.77 23.02 -13.21
N SER A 125 7.24 22.70 -14.38
CA SER A 125 5.93 23.19 -14.87
C SER A 125 4.73 22.65 -14.11
N ASP A 126 4.92 21.64 -13.25
CA ASP A 126 3.84 21.13 -12.40
C ASP A 126 3.55 22.07 -11.25
N GLU A 127 2.27 22.27 -10.92
CA GLU A 127 1.77 23.06 -9.78
C GLU A 127 2.08 22.39 -8.41
N LEU A 128 3.32 21.94 -8.22
CA LEU A 128 3.78 21.28 -7.01
C LEU A 128 4.74 22.20 -6.24
N THR A 129 4.66 22.15 -4.92
CA THR A 129 5.66 22.80 -4.09
C THR A 129 7.02 22.12 -4.26
N ASP A 130 8.13 22.87 -4.11
CA ASP A 130 9.48 22.31 -4.21
C ASP A 130 9.69 21.13 -3.26
N LYS A 131 9.12 21.20 -2.05
CA LYS A 131 9.17 20.13 -1.06
C LYS A 131 8.46 18.86 -1.54
N GLU A 132 7.36 18.99 -2.26
CA GLU A 132 6.64 17.83 -2.82
C GLU A 132 7.39 17.23 -4.00
N ARG A 133 7.93 18.09 -4.87
CA ARG A 133 8.73 17.68 -6.03
C ARG A 133 9.97 16.88 -5.61
N GLU A 134 10.67 17.30 -4.56
CA GLU A 134 11.81 16.58 -3.99
C GLU A 134 11.47 15.18 -3.45
N GLN A 135 10.20 14.91 -3.15
CA GLN A 135 9.71 13.62 -2.68
C GLN A 135 9.10 12.75 -3.79
N MET A 136 9.11 13.20 -5.03
CA MET A 136 8.46 12.52 -6.14
C MET A 136 9.46 12.07 -7.21
N ILE A 137 9.09 10.99 -7.88
CA ILE A 137 9.75 10.48 -9.08
C ILE A 137 8.67 10.31 -10.15
N LEU A 138 8.92 10.78 -11.35
CA LEU A 138 8.11 10.50 -12.51
C LEU A 138 8.54 9.15 -13.08
N MET A 139 7.61 8.21 -13.13
CA MET A 139 7.82 6.88 -13.70
C MET A 139 6.99 6.76 -14.96
N ASN A 140 7.65 6.70 -16.11
CA ASN A 140 7.01 6.51 -17.41
C ASN A 140 6.79 5.02 -17.64
N THR A 141 5.53 4.59 -17.74
CA THR A 141 5.18 3.19 -17.95
C THR A 141 4.60 2.98 -19.35
N LYS A 142 4.92 1.83 -19.96
CA LYS A 142 4.48 1.47 -21.32
C LYS A 142 2.95 1.39 -21.47
N LYS A 143 2.25 1.00 -20.42
CA LYS A 143 0.80 0.75 -20.47
C LYS A 143 -0.04 1.85 -19.86
N LEU A 144 0.46 2.49 -18.79
CA LEU A 144 -0.31 3.46 -17.99
C LEU A 144 0.14 4.91 -18.24
N GLY A 145 1.22 5.09 -19.04
CA GLY A 145 1.82 6.40 -19.24
C GLY A 145 2.59 6.91 -18.01
N PRO A 146 2.74 8.24 -17.86
CA PRO A 146 3.50 8.83 -16.76
C PRO A 146 2.76 8.75 -15.44
N LEU A 147 3.43 8.23 -14.41
CA LEU A 147 2.93 8.10 -13.05
C LEU A 147 3.84 8.87 -12.08
N LYS A 148 3.26 9.78 -11.31
CA LYS A 148 3.98 10.50 -10.24
C LYS A 148 3.96 9.65 -8.97
N VAL A 149 5.12 9.15 -8.57
CA VAL A 149 5.29 8.30 -7.38
C VAL A 149 5.85 9.15 -6.24
N LYS A 150 5.00 9.42 -5.22
CA LYS A 150 5.40 10.17 -4.01
C LYS A 150 5.97 9.21 -2.97
N TRP A 151 7.21 9.48 -2.54
CA TRP A 151 7.90 8.76 -1.48
C TRP A 151 7.63 9.39 -0.11
N THR A 152 7.84 8.64 0.95
CA THR A 152 7.49 9.06 2.31
C THR A 152 8.35 10.23 2.80
N SER A 153 9.61 10.29 2.36
CA SER A 153 10.52 11.38 2.69
C SER A 153 11.44 11.72 1.52
N LYS A 154 12.02 12.92 1.51
CA LYS A 154 13.08 13.32 0.58
C LYS A 154 14.25 12.35 0.61
N LYS A 155 14.69 11.94 1.81
CA LYS A 155 15.80 10.99 1.99
C LYS A 155 15.53 9.62 1.34
N ASP A 156 14.29 9.13 1.39
CA ASP A 156 13.93 7.88 0.73
C ASP A 156 13.90 8.03 -0.77
N CYS A 157 13.35 9.15 -1.26
CA CYS A 157 13.33 9.48 -2.67
C CYS A 157 14.76 9.53 -3.26
N GLU A 158 15.69 10.22 -2.57
CA GLU A 158 17.10 10.29 -2.97
C GLU A 158 17.79 8.92 -3.00
N LYS A 159 17.53 8.06 -2.00
CA LYS A 159 18.05 6.69 -1.99
C LYS A 159 17.55 5.88 -3.20
N ILE A 160 16.27 5.99 -3.51
CA ILE A 160 15.68 5.30 -4.65
C ILE A 160 16.23 5.84 -5.97
N LYS A 161 16.33 7.16 -6.12
CA LYS A 161 16.96 7.79 -7.30
C LYS A 161 18.38 7.31 -7.49
N LYS A 162 19.18 7.25 -6.41
CA LYS A 162 20.55 6.74 -6.46
C LYS A 162 20.61 5.29 -6.95
N ALA A 163 19.78 4.40 -6.38
CA ALA A 163 19.73 3.00 -6.79
C ALA A 163 19.30 2.83 -8.25
N LEU A 164 18.32 3.62 -8.72
CA LEU A 164 17.88 3.60 -10.13
C LEU A 164 18.94 4.14 -11.09
N LYS A 165 19.72 5.16 -10.68
CA LYS A 165 20.87 5.68 -11.46
C LYS A 165 21.98 4.63 -11.60
N GLU A 166 22.33 3.96 -10.50
CA GLU A 166 23.32 2.86 -10.50
C GLU A 166 22.91 1.70 -11.42
N MET A 167 21.60 1.49 -11.60
CA MET A 167 21.06 0.48 -12.50
C MET A 167 20.80 0.99 -13.93
N ASN A 168 21.14 2.24 -14.26
CA ASN A 168 20.90 2.90 -15.56
C ASN A 168 19.43 3.00 -15.99
N TYR A 169 18.50 3.03 -15.05
CA TYR A 169 17.07 3.23 -15.33
C TYR A 169 16.61 4.69 -15.16
N TYR A 170 17.43 5.55 -14.58
CA TYR A 170 17.11 6.96 -14.32
C TYR A 170 17.70 7.87 -15.39
N LYS A 171 16.85 8.65 -16.06
CA LYS A 171 17.28 9.71 -16.99
C LYS A 171 17.46 11.02 -16.20
N ASN A 172 18.58 11.70 -16.42
CA ASN A 172 18.83 13.04 -15.88
C ASN A 172 18.07 14.08 -16.67
#